data_de69876fb84073ac900d392d1a35929f
#
_entry.id   de69876fb84073ac900d392d1a35929f
#
_cell.length_a   1.000
_cell.length_b   1.000
_cell.length_c   1.000
_cell.angle_alpha   90.00
_cell.angle_beta   90.00
_cell.angle_gamma   90.00
#
_symmetry.space_group_name_H-M   'P 1'
#
loop_
_entity.id
_entity.type
_entity.pdbx_description
1 polymer ?
#
loop_
_entity_poly.entity_id
_entity_poly.type
_entity_poly.pdbx_seq_one_letter_code
_entity_poly.pdbx_strand_id
1 'polypeptide(L)'
;MKRLLSIALAASMMLIGTSAFAQVSVGAGYINETNKVKIGDSSNSMGALNGFYAGFGYDINEGEGFGISTGLYYSFLTGNVSVPSLSVLSGDMTEHALNIPVKAGFSVPVGSGLSGFVNVGPTFVCGLSSTIKPLGVDLLKTDLYKHEYLSRFDIKLGANIGAVVNNMFRISVGYDYGCLDQFGAGIKGKNDDGSTKDRGYSLNRSRIVVGLALLF
;
A
#
# COMPACT_ATOMS: atom_id res chain seq x y z
N MET A 1 3.61 -17.55 12.79
CA MET A 1 2.78 -17.16 11.64
C MET A 1 1.32 -17.60 11.75
N LYS A 2 0.99 -18.89 12.01
CA LYS A 2 -0.41 -19.36 12.14
C LYS A 2 -1.25 -18.61 13.19
N ARG A 3 -0.65 -18.25 14.35
CA ARG A 3 -1.35 -17.53 15.43
C ARG A 3 -1.68 -16.07 15.10
N LEU A 4 -0.85 -15.38 14.30
CA LEU A 4 -1.12 -14.02 13.85
C LEU A 4 -2.25 -13.98 12.82
N LEU A 5 -2.32 -14.97 11.94
CA LEU A 5 -3.39 -15.10 10.96
C LEU A 5 -4.76 -15.37 11.63
N SER A 6 -4.78 -16.21 12.67
CA SER A 6 -6.01 -16.48 13.43
C SER A 6 -6.46 -15.27 14.26
N ILE A 7 -5.54 -14.46 14.79
CA ILE A 7 -5.89 -13.21 15.51
C ILE A 7 -6.44 -12.16 14.54
N ALA A 8 -5.83 -12.00 13.36
CA ALA A 8 -6.34 -11.09 12.34
C ALA A 8 -7.71 -11.52 11.81
N LEU A 9 -7.92 -12.83 11.61
CA LEU A 9 -9.22 -13.38 11.20
C LEU A 9 -10.29 -13.23 12.29
N ALA A 10 -9.94 -13.47 13.56
CA ALA A 10 -10.84 -13.28 14.71
C ALA A 10 -11.19 -11.79 14.91
N ALA A 11 -10.22 -10.88 14.78
CA ALA A 11 -10.46 -9.45 14.86
C ALA A 11 -11.37 -8.94 13.73
N SER A 12 -11.22 -9.46 12.51
CA SER A 12 -12.12 -9.14 11.41
C SER A 12 -13.54 -9.68 11.61
N MET A 13 -13.69 -10.87 12.20
CA MET A 13 -15.01 -11.43 12.54
C MET A 13 -15.74 -10.70 13.68
N MET A 14 -15.01 -10.16 14.66
CA MET A 14 -15.62 -9.39 15.76
C MET A 14 -16.16 -8.02 15.29
N LEU A 15 -15.62 -7.45 14.21
CA LEU A 15 -16.11 -6.20 13.65
C LEU A 15 -17.43 -6.36 12.87
N ILE A 16 -17.78 -7.56 12.44
CA ILE A 16 -19.00 -7.83 11.64
C ILE A 16 -20.28 -7.83 12.48
N GLY A 17 -20.16 -7.89 13.82
CA GLY A 17 -21.30 -8.20 14.72
C GLY A 17 -22.05 -7.03 15.32
N THR A 18 -21.71 -5.76 15.11
CA THR A 18 -22.19 -4.71 16.06
C THR A 18 -22.72 -3.40 15.49
N SER A 19 -22.98 -3.23 14.21
CA SER A 19 -23.62 -1.99 13.78
C SER A 19 -24.58 -2.10 12.59
N ALA A 20 -25.77 -1.56 12.77
CA ALA A 20 -26.76 -1.32 11.71
C ALA A 20 -26.28 -0.32 10.63
N PHE A 21 -25.05 0.19 10.75
CA PHE A 21 -24.46 1.23 9.90
C PHE A 21 -23.11 0.82 9.26
N ALA A 22 -22.78 -0.46 9.30
CA ALA A 22 -21.54 -0.95 8.71
C ALA A 22 -21.81 -1.55 7.32
N GLN A 23 -21.00 -1.17 6.36
CA GLN A 23 -21.10 -1.60 4.97
C GLN A 23 -19.86 -2.40 4.56
N VAL A 24 -20.07 -3.58 3.99
CA VAL A 24 -18.99 -4.39 3.42
C VAL A 24 -18.80 -4.00 1.96
N SER A 25 -17.59 -4.01 1.48
CA SER A 25 -17.28 -3.74 0.08
C SER A 25 -16.32 -4.75 -0.52
N VAL A 26 -16.47 -4.98 -1.83
CA VAL A 26 -15.47 -5.68 -2.64
C VAL A 26 -14.92 -4.67 -3.63
N GLY A 27 -13.61 -4.46 -3.60
CA GLY A 27 -12.98 -3.43 -4.41
C GLY A 27 -11.77 -3.93 -5.19
N ALA A 28 -11.54 -3.28 -6.31
CA ALA A 28 -10.35 -3.45 -7.13
C ALA A 28 -9.94 -2.12 -7.74
N GLY A 29 -8.68 -2.01 -8.16
CA GLY A 29 -8.22 -0.78 -8.78
C GLY A 29 -6.79 -0.86 -9.28
N TYR A 30 -6.32 0.29 -9.74
CA TYR A 30 -4.98 0.49 -10.28
C TYR A 30 -4.11 1.24 -9.28
N ILE A 31 -2.84 0.86 -9.23
CA ILE A 31 -1.80 1.54 -8.45
C ILE A 31 -0.66 1.93 -9.38
N ASN A 32 -0.22 3.19 -9.26
CA ASN A 32 1.07 3.65 -9.77
C ASN A 32 1.92 4.06 -8.57
N GLU A 33 2.99 3.34 -8.29
CA GLU A 33 3.89 3.59 -7.17
C GLU A 33 5.23 4.10 -7.66
N THR A 34 5.60 5.31 -7.24
CA THR A 34 6.87 5.97 -7.56
C THR A 34 7.87 5.72 -6.44
N ASN A 35 9.07 5.29 -6.82
CA ASN A 35 10.18 5.04 -5.91
C ASN A 35 11.19 6.19 -5.99
N LYS A 36 11.47 6.84 -4.85
CA LYS A 36 12.47 7.92 -4.74
C LYS A 36 13.59 7.47 -3.83
N VAL A 37 14.80 7.49 -4.35
CA VAL A 37 16.01 7.20 -3.59
C VAL A 37 16.71 8.49 -3.25
N LYS A 38 17.06 8.65 -2.00
CA LYS A 38 17.96 9.69 -1.52
C LYS A 38 19.32 9.06 -1.21
N ILE A 39 20.39 9.65 -1.76
CA ILE A 39 21.80 9.27 -1.51
C ILE A 39 22.52 10.53 -1.10
N GLY A 40 22.86 10.66 0.18
CA GLY A 40 23.34 11.93 0.75
C GLY A 40 22.31 13.04 0.53
N ASP A 41 22.71 14.13 -0.12
CA ASP A 41 21.83 15.28 -0.43
C ASP A 41 21.09 15.16 -1.78
N SER A 42 21.42 14.16 -2.57
CA SER A 42 20.83 13.96 -3.91
C SER A 42 19.59 13.05 -3.82
N SER A 43 18.48 13.48 -4.44
CA SER A 43 17.26 12.69 -4.56
C SER A 43 17.00 12.33 -6.02
N ASN A 44 16.91 11.04 -6.32
CA ASN A 44 16.70 10.51 -7.67
C ASN A 44 15.45 9.62 -7.72
N SER A 45 14.71 9.67 -8.83
CA SER A 45 13.65 8.72 -9.11
C SER A 45 14.25 7.40 -9.61
N MET A 46 13.82 6.27 -9.02
CA MET A 46 14.23 4.92 -9.46
C MET A 46 13.33 4.34 -10.55
N GLY A 47 12.25 5.02 -10.92
CA GLY A 47 11.19 4.48 -11.76
C GLY A 47 9.89 4.26 -11.00
N ALA A 48 8.86 3.84 -11.72
CA ALA A 48 7.55 3.57 -11.16
C ALA A 48 7.16 2.10 -11.34
N LEU A 49 6.50 1.55 -10.32
CA LEU A 49 5.82 0.27 -10.40
C LEU A 49 4.34 0.52 -10.67
N ASN A 50 3.79 -0.26 -11.59
CA ASN A 50 2.40 -0.18 -11.99
C ASN A 50 1.72 -1.52 -11.74
N GLY A 51 0.45 -1.50 -11.38
CA GLY A 51 -0.27 -2.72 -11.18
C GLY A 51 -1.68 -2.53 -10.66
N PHE A 52 -2.19 -3.55 -10.03
CA PHE A 52 -3.56 -3.56 -9.54
C PHE A 52 -3.61 -4.01 -8.07
N TYR A 53 -4.73 -3.72 -7.46
CA TYR A 53 -5.11 -4.28 -6.17
C TYR A 53 -6.54 -4.81 -6.22
N ALA A 54 -6.85 -5.77 -5.35
CA ALA A 54 -8.21 -6.25 -5.13
C ALA A 54 -8.35 -6.73 -3.68
N GLY A 55 -9.55 -6.65 -3.14
CA GLY A 55 -9.81 -7.09 -1.76
C GLY A 55 -11.17 -6.67 -1.23
N PHE A 56 -11.26 -6.70 0.09
CA PHE A 56 -12.47 -6.43 0.83
C PHE A 56 -12.29 -5.19 1.69
N GLY A 57 -13.31 -4.36 1.73
CA GLY A 57 -13.41 -3.20 2.60
C GLY A 57 -14.53 -3.35 3.62
N TYR A 58 -14.42 -2.58 4.67
CA TYR A 58 -15.40 -2.46 5.73
C TYR A 58 -15.50 -0.99 6.15
N ASP A 59 -16.66 -0.43 6.02
CA ASP A 59 -16.92 0.99 6.24
C ASP A 59 -17.94 1.14 7.38
N ILE A 60 -17.61 1.97 8.36
CA ILE A 60 -18.46 2.28 9.50
C ILE A 60 -18.96 3.70 9.32
N ASN A 61 -20.28 3.88 9.30
CA ASN A 61 -20.92 5.19 9.25
C ASN A 61 -20.66 6.02 7.98
N GLU A 62 -20.37 5.40 6.84
CA GLU A 62 -19.98 6.11 5.61
C GLU A 62 -21.16 6.69 4.81
N GLY A 63 -22.39 6.53 5.27
CA GLY A 63 -23.58 7.01 4.57
C GLY A 63 -23.70 8.54 4.55
N GLU A 64 -23.61 9.17 5.71
CA GLU A 64 -23.67 10.63 5.87
C GLU A 64 -22.83 11.04 7.10
N GLY A 65 -21.99 12.07 6.91
CA GLY A 65 -21.17 12.62 7.99
C GLY A 65 -19.83 11.90 8.15
N PHE A 66 -19.38 11.77 9.40
CA PHE A 66 -18.08 11.19 9.74
C PHE A 66 -18.14 9.67 9.78
N GLY A 67 -17.15 9.03 9.17
CA GLY A 67 -17.03 7.58 9.14
C GLY A 67 -15.58 7.10 9.23
N ILE A 68 -15.41 5.78 9.36
CA ILE A 68 -14.12 5.10 9.34
C ILE A 68 -14.18 3.99 8.30
N SER A 69 -13.20 3.94 7.43
CA SER A 69 -13.02 2.85 6.45
C SER A 69 -11.75 2.05 6.73
N THR A 70 -11.84 0.74 6.61
CA THR A 70 -10.73 -0.19 6.70
C THR A 70 -10.88 -1.29 5.65
N GLY A 71 -9.92 -2.20 5.58
CA GLY A 71 -10.01 -3.32 4.64
C GLY A 71 -8.75 -4.15 4.57
N LEU A 72 -8.80 -5.18 3.75
CA LEU A 72 -7.66 -6.03 3.41
C LEU A 72 -7.60 -6.18 1.90
N TYR A 73 -6.54 -5.65 1.31
CA TYR A 73 -6.33 -5.65 -0.13
C TYR A 73 -4.99 -6.28 -0.48
N TYR A 74 -5.02 -7.19 -1.44
CA TYR A 74 -3.82 -7.70 -2.08
C TYR A 74 -3.44 -6.78 -3.24
N SER A 75 -2.14 -6.47 -3.40
CA SER A 75 -1.61 -5.73 -4.53
C SER A 75 -0.52 -6.50 -5.26
N PHE A 76 -0.52 -6.35 -6.57
CA PHE A 76 0.49 -6.82 -7.50
C PHE A 76 1.03 -5.63 -8.29
N LEU A 77 2.33 -5.38 -8.20
CA LEU A 77 3.01 -4.29 -8.87
C LEU A 77 4.18 -4.81 -9.69
N THR A 78 4.40 -4.23 -10.85
CA THR A 78 5.56 -4.54 -11.70
C THR A 78 6.05 -3.28 -12.40
N GLY A 79 7.33 -3.25 -12.74
CA GLY A 79 7.94 -2.14 -13.48
C GLY A 79 9.45 -2.26 -13.54
N ASN A 80 10.05 -1.43 -14.38
CA ASN A 80 11.50 -1.33 -14.47
C ASN A 80 12.00 -0.27 -13.47
N VAL A 81 12.94 -0.66 -12.65
CA VAL A 81 13.59 0.22 -11.67
C VAL A 81 15.07 0.32 -11.97
N SER A 82 15.64 1.51 -11.77
CA SER A 82 17.06 1.76 -11.95
C SER A 82 17.59 2.62 -10.82
N VAL A 83 18.53 2.09 -10.08
CA VAL A 83 19.20 2.82 -8.99
C VAL A 83 20.60 3.18 -9.42
N PRO A 84 20.90 4.48 -9.62
CA PRO A 84 22.27 4.93 -9.82
C PRO A 84 23.16 4.41 -8.68
N SER A 85 24.29 3.82 -9.01
CA SER A 85 25.29 3.27 -8.06
C SER A 85 24.89 1.98 -7.32
N LEU A 86 23.70 1.42 -7.51
CA LEU A 86 23.25 0.17 -6.92
C LEU A 86 22.68 -0.77 -7.99
N SER A 87 23.56 -1.33 -8.81
CA SER A 87 23.17 -2.21 -9.95
C SER A 87 22.34 -3.43 -9.51
N VAL A 88 22.52 -3.91 -8.29
CA VAL A 88 21.74 -5.02 -7.70
C VAL A 88 20.25 -4.69 -7.56
N LEU A 89 19.89 -3.41 -7.53
CA LEU A 89 18.52 -2.92 -7.47
C LEU A 89 18.03 -2.33 -8.82
N SER A 90 18.69 -2.68 -9.93
CA SER A 90 18.31 -2.22 -11.28
C SER A 90 17.82 -3.40 -12.11
N GLY A 91 16.63 -3.28 -12.70
CA GLY A 91 16.01 -4.33 -13.52
C GLY A 91 14.49 -4.35 -13.41
N ASP A 92 13.89 -5.42 -13.92
CA ASP A 92 12.45 -5.64 -13.84
C ASP A 92 12.07 -6.12 -12.43
N MET A 93 11.35 -5.27 -11.71
CA MET A 93 10.89 -5.54 -10.35
C MET A 93 9.43 -6.00 -10.37
N THR A 94 9.13 -7.00 -9.55
CA THR A 94 7.76 -7.48 -9.29
C THR A 94 7.55 -7.58 -7.80
N GLU A 95 6.43 -7.04 -7.31
CA GLU A 95 6.10 -7.01 -5.89
C GLU A 95 4.66 -7.45 -5.63
N HIS A 96 4.50 -8.21 -4.56
CA HIS A 96 3.22 -8.67 -4.01
C HIS A 96 3.12 -8.18 -2.57
N ALA A 97 2.03 -7.54 -2.19
CA ALA A 97 1.83 -7.05 -0.83
C ALA A 97 0.38 -7.15 -0.36
N LEU A 98 0.20 -7.18 0.95
CA LEU A 98 -1.07 -6.96 1.63
C LEU A 98 -1.12 -5.52 2.13
N ASN A 99 -2.26 -4.87 1.95
CA ASN A 99 -2.52 -3.50 2.33
C ASN A 99 -3.72 -3.45 3.26
N ILE A 100 -3.55 -2.80 4.41
CA ILE A 100 -4.60 -2.60 5.41
C ILE A 100 -4.76 -1.09 5.61
N PRO A 101 -5.66 -0.41 4.87
CA PRO A 101 -5.98 0.98 5.12
C PRO A 101 -6.78 1.12 6.41
N VAL A 102 -6.55 2.22 7.14
CA VAL A 102 -7.38 2.66 8.27
C VAL A 102 -7.56 4.16 8.09
N LYS A 103 -8.70 4.56 7.54
CA LYS A 103 -8.93 5.94 7.13
C LYS A 103 -10.18 6.49 7.81
N ALA A 104 -10.07 7.70 8.36
CA ALA A 104 -11.20 8.48 8.81
C ALA A 104 -11.68 9.38 7.67
N GLY A 105 -12.96 9.55 7.51
CA GLY A 105 -13.52 10.28 6.41
C GLY A 105 -14.79 11.02 6.71
N PHE A 106 -15.21 11.79 5.74
CA PHE A 106 -16.43 12.55 5.77
C PHE A 106 -17.16 12.41 4.43
N SER A 107 -18.46 12.12 4.48
CA SER A 107 -19.32 11.95 3.32
C SER A 107 -20.44 12.98 3.31
N VAL A 108 -20.77 13.51 2.15
CA VAL A 108 -21.87 14.45 1.95
C VAL A 108 -22.77 13.98 0.80
N PRO A 109 -24.09 14.00 0.98
CA PRO A 109 -25.01 13.81 -0.14
C PRO A 109 -24.90 14.99 -1.12
N VAL A 110 -24.72 14.70 -2.39
CA VAL A 110 -24.60 15.70 -3.47
C VAL A 110 -25.89 15.77 -4.30
N GLY A 111 -26.65 14.69 -4.27
CA GLY A 111 -27.91 14.58 -5.00
C GLY A 111 -28.62 13.26 -4.71
N SER A 112 -29.74 13.03 -5.39
CA SER A 112 -30.48 11.78 -5.23
C SER A 112 -29.63 10.57 -5.66
N GLY A 113 -29.24 9.73 -4.70
CA GLY A 113 -28.43 8.55 -4.94
C GLY A 113 -26.94 8.82 -5.23
N LEU A 114 -26.45 10.04 -4.97
CA LEU A 114 -25.04 10.41 -5.15
C LEU A 114 -24.49 11.04 -3.87
N SER A 115 -23.42 10.48 -3.33
CA SER A 115 -22.66 11.05 -2.20
C SER A 115 -21.20 11.23 -2.59
N GLY A 116 -20.62 12.36 -2.21
CA GLY A 116 -19.18 12.59 -2.30
C GLY A 116 -18.51 12.29 -0.97
N PHE A 117 -17.27 11.82 -0.99
CA PHE A 117 -16.52 11.56 0.23
C PHE A 117 -15.04 11.96 0.13
N VAL A 118 -14.44 12.21 1.28
CA VAL A 118 -12.99 12.37 1.46
C VAL A 118 -12.56 11.56 2.67
N ASN A 119 -11.49 10.78 2.51
CA ASN A 119 -10.93 9.95 3.57
C ASN A 119 -9.43 10.23 3.71
N VAL A 120 -8.92 10.23 4.95
CA VAL A 120 -7.51 10.43 5.26
C VAL A 120 -7.07 9.47 6.36
N GLY A 121 -5.87 8.94 6.24
CA GLY A 121 -5.32 8.04 7.27
C GLY A 121 -4.19 7.16 6.77
N PRO A 122 -3.65 6.32 7.65
CA PRO A 122 -2.58 5.39 7.32
C PRO A 122 -3.07 4.19 6.52
N THR A 123 -2.17 3.67 5.70
CA THR A 123 -2.25 2.33 5.11
C THR A 123 -1.03 1.55 5.54
N PHE A 124 -1.24 0.44 6.23
CA PHE A 124 -0.19 -0.50 6.62
C PHE A 124 0.03 -1.46 5.45
N VAL A 125 1.29 -1.57 5.00
CA VAL A 125 1.68 -2.43 3.88
C VAL A 125 2.60 -3.52 4.38
N CYS A 126 2.27 -4.77 4.05
CA CYS A 126 3.11 -5.94 4.35
C CYS A 126 3.52 -6.63 3.05
N GLY A 127 4.79 -6.52 2.69
CA GLY A 127 5.37 -7.19 1.52
C GLY A 127 5.41 -8.71 1.68
N LEU A 128 4.79 -9.41 0.75
CA LEU A 128 4.78 -10.87 0.69
C LEU A 128 5.99 -11.38 -0.09
N SER A 129 6.23 -10.80 -1.25
CA SER A 129 7.35 -11.13 -2.15
C SER A 129 7.77 -9.89 -2.93
N SER A 130 9.06 -9.67 -3.06
CA SER A 130 9.62 -8.65 -3.92
C SER A 130 10.82 -9.24 -4.64
N THR A 131 10.76 -9.29 -5.96
CA THR A 131 11.80 -9.87 -6.80
C THR A 131 12.24 -8.91 -7.86
N ILE A 132 13.56 -8.92 -8.15
CA ILE A 132 14.13 -8.16 -9.24
C ILE A 132 14.87 -9.09 -10.19
N LYS A 133 14.78 -8.82 -11.50
CA LYS A 133 15.47 -9.50 -12.56
C LYS A 133 16.43 -8.51 -13.24
N PRO A 134 17.71 -8.50 -12.87
CA PRO A 134 18.69 -7.67 -13.56
C PRO A 134 18.77 -8.03 -15.06
N LEU A 135 18.79 -7.02 -15.91
CA LEU A 135 18.85 -7.19 -17.37
C LEU A 135 17.72 -8.06 -17.99
N GLY A 136 16.60 -8.27 -17.26
CA GLY A 136 15.51 -9.12 -17.73
C GLY A 136 15.83 -10.62 -17.76
N VAL A 137 16.94 -11.07 -17.19
CA VAL A 137 17.39 -12.48 -17.22
C VAL A 137 16.85 -13.23 -16.04
N ASP A 138 16.02 -14.26 -16.27
CA ASP A 138 15.39 -15.07 -15.23
C ASP A 138 16.40 -15.81 -14.31
N LEU A 139 17.55 -16.20 -14.82
CA LEU A 139 18.60 -16.87 -14.05
C LEU A 139 19.18 -16.00 -12.93
N LEU A 140 19.07 -14.69 -13.04
CA LEU A 140 19.60 -13.72 -12.06
C LEU A 140 18.52 -13.18 -11.12
N LYS A 141 17.34 -13.80 -11.08
CA LYS A 141 16.23 -13.41 -10.21
C LYS A 141 16.65 -13.39 -8.75
N THR A 142 16.54 -12.23 -8.12
CA THR A 142 16.91 -12.01 -6.73
C THR A 142 15.67 -11.64 -5.91
N ASP A 143 15.48 -12.29 -4.76
CA ASP A 143 14.45 -11.94 -3.77
C ASP A 143 14.97 -10.84 -2.85
N LEU A 144 14.40 -9.64 -2.95
CA LEU A 144 14.84 -8.45 -2.23
C LEU A 144 14.54 -8.52 -0.74
N TYR A 145 13.49 -9.24 -0.34
CA TYR A 145 13.16 -9.43 1.07
C TYR A 145 14.04 -10.50 1.74
N LYS A 146 14.36 -11.57 1.01
CA LYS A 146 15.22 -12.65 1.53
C LYS A 146 16.65 -12.17 1.81
N HIS A 147 17.14 -11.26 0.97
CA HIS A 147 18.48 -10.67 1.13
C HIS A 147 18.50 -9.40 1.98
N GLU A 148 17.39 -9.08 2.64
CA GLU A 148 17.24 -7.87 3.47
C GLU A 148 17.57 -6.57 2.71
N TYR A 149 17.42 -6.53 1.38
CA TYR A 149 17.61 -5.32 0.59
C TYR A 149 16.46 -4.34 0.76
N LEU A 150 15.24 -4.85 0.92
CA LEU A 150 14.04 -4.07 1.22
C LEU A 150 13.39 -4.52 2.52
N SER A 151 12.74 -3.57 3.19
CA SER A 151 11.84 -3.82 4.32
C SER A 151 10.53 -4.43 3.83
N ARG A 152 9.99 -5.41 4.57
CA ARG A 152 8.67 -5.99 4.28
C ARG A 152 7.52 -5.11 4.75
N PHE A 153 7.78 -4.17 5.65
CA PHE A 153 6.76 -3.37 6.28
C PHE A 153 6.91 -1.90 5.87
N ASP A 154 5.79 -1.30 5.48
CA ASP A 154 5.69 0.13 5.20
C ASP A 154 4.43 0.71 5.86
N ILE A 155 4.49 1.98 6.22
CA ILE A 155 3.34 2.78 6.61
C ILE A 155 3.24 3.93 5.62
N LYS A 156 2.10 4.03 4.93
CA LYS A 156 1.82 5.12 4.02
C LYS A 156 0.72 5.99 4.61
N LEU A 157 0.94 7.30 4.68
CA LEU A 157 -0.10 8.25 5.04
C LEU A 157 -0.71 8.84 3.77
N GLY A 158 -2.02 8.80 3.65
CA GLY A 158 -2.66 9.23 2.42
C GLY A 158 -4.08 9.72 2.57
N ALA A 159 -4.56 10.31 1.49
CA ALA A 159 -5.93 10.76 1.35
C ALA A 159 -6.51 10.24 0.04
N ASN A 160 -7.80 10.01 0.04
CA ASN A 160 -8.59 9.69 -1.16
C ASN A 160 -9.90 10.46 -1.15
N ILE A 161 -10.32 10.81 -2.35
CA ILE A 161 -11.63 11.41 -2.62
C ILE A 161 -12.39 10.52 -3.59
N GLY A 162 -13.70 10.59 -3.57
CA GLY A 162 -14.50 9.81 -4.48
C GLY A 162 -15.99 10.09 -4.38
N ALA A 163 -16.74 9.24 -5.05
CA ALA A 163 -18.19 9.28 -5.05
C ALA A 163 -18.77 7.89 -4.86
N VAL A 164 -19.93 7.84 -4.21
CA VAL A 164 -20.77 6.66 -4.08
C VAL A 164 -22.07 6.92 -4.84
N VAL A 165 -22.39 6.00 -5.73
CA VAL A 165 -23.60 6.07 -6.58
C VAL A 165 -24.57 4.97 -6.14
N ASN A 166 -25.80 5.37 -5.86
CA ASN A 166 -26.91 4.51 -5.43
C ASN A 166 -26.58 3.63 -4.21
N ASN A 167 -25.69 4.09 -3.34
CA ASN A 167 -25.16 3.36 -2.18
C ASN A 167 -24.58 1.97 -2.53
N MET A 168 -24.25 1.74 -3.80
CA MET A 168 -23.80 0.46 -4.32
C MET A 168 -22.42 0.55 -4.99
N PHE A 169 -22.16 1.60 -5.75
CA PHE A 169 -20.92 1.74 -6.52
C PHE A 169 -20.08 2.88 -5.97
N ARG A 170 -18.84 2.56 -5.62
CA ARG A 170 -17.83 3.55 -5.18
C ARG A 170 -16.75 3.71 -6.23
N ILE A 171 -16.43 4.96 -6.55
CA ILE A 171 -15.28 5.33 -7.39
C ILE A 171 -14.39 6.23 -6.55
N SER A 172 -13.09 6.00 -6.56
CA SER A 172 -12.15 6.80 -5.77
C SER A 172 -10.82 7.02 -6.47
N VAL A 173 -10.19 8.13 -6.15
CA VAL A 173 -8.79 8.41 -6.45
C VAL A 173 -8.09 8.88 -5.18
N GLY A 174 -6.86 8.42 -4.98
CA GLY A 174 -6.09 8.74 -3.78
C GLY A 174 -4.60 8.85 -4.04
N TYR A 175 -3.93 9.45 -3.07
CA TYR A 175 -2.48 9.53 -2.99
C TYR A 175 -2.03 9.10 -1.60
N ASP A 176 -1.09 8.16 -1.55
CA ASP A 176 -0.47 7.70 -0.31
C ASP A 176 1.04 8.00 -0.36
N TYR A 177 1.56 8.66 0.68
CA TYR A 177 2.98 8.96 0.87
C TYR A 177 3.59 7.94 1.83
N GLY A 178 4.69 7.28 1.44
CA GLY A 178 5.41 6.34 2.30
C GLY A 178 6.18 7.06 3.39
N CYS A 179 5.93 6.68 4.63
CA CYS A 179 6.51 7.32 5.80
C CYS A 179 7.80 6.66 6.27
N LEU A 180 8.03 5.40 5.89
CA LEU A 180 9.18 4.64 6.33
C LEU A 180 10.23 4.52 5.23
N ASP A 181 11.47 4.41 5.66
CA ASP A 181 12.56 4.06 4.76
C ASP A 181 12.51 2.57 4.44
N GLN A 182 12.42 2.28 3.15
CA GLN A 182 12.28 0.91 2.66
C GLN A 182 13.59 0.18 2.43
N PHE A 183 14.75 0.84 2.53
CA PHE A 183 16.03 0.13 2.48
C PHE A 183 16.27 -0.71 3.72
N GLY A 184 16.53 -1.99 3.52
CA GLY A 184 16.88 -2.94 4.55
C GLY A 184 18.38 -2.97 4.88
N ALA A 185 18.72 -3.83 5.84
CA ALA A 185 20.09 -4.00 6.32
C ALA A 185 21.08 -4.51 5.25
N GLY A 186 20.59 -5.21 4.22
CA GLY A 186 21.41 -5.67 3.10
C GLY A 186 22.00 -4.53 2.26
N ILE A 187 21.35 -3.34 2.24
CA ILE A 187 21.87 -2.13 1.58
C ILE A 187 22.63 -1.25 2.57
N LYS A 188 22.05 -1.01 3.75
CA LYS A 188 22.61 -0.11 4.76
C LYS A 188 23.72 -0.72 5.61
N GLY A 189 23.73 -2.04 5.75
CA GLY A 189 24.59 -2.76 6.69
C GLY A 189 23.99 -2.82 8.09
N LYS A 190 24.65 -3.55 8.98
CA LYS A 190 24.28 -3.69 10.40
C LYS A 190 25.33 -3.04 11.29
N ASN A 191 24.90 -2.47 12.39
CA ASN A 191 25.75 -2.06 13.51
C ASN A 191 26.10 -3.28 14.37
N ASP A 192 27.03 -3.12 15.32
CA ASP A 192 27.44 -4.20 16.22
C ASP A 192 26.30 -4.66 17.15
N ASP A 193 25.31 -3.81 17.40
CA ASP A 193 24.08 -4.12 18.16
C ASP A 193 22.98 -4.80 17.31
N GLY A 194 23.23 -5.06 16.02
CA GLY A 194 22.30 -5.67 15.08
C GLY A 194 21.30 -4.70 14.44
N SER A 195 21.30 -3.42 14.82
CA SER A 195 20.46 -2.40 14.20
C SER A 195 20.95 -2.04 12.80
N THR A 196 20.04 -1.48 11.96
CA THR A 196 20.39 -1.03 10.62
C THR A 196 21.25 0.24 10.67
N LYS A 197 22.41 0.21 9.99
CA LYS A 197 23.35 1.33 9.94
C LYS A 197 22.79 2.47 9.08
N ASP A 198 22.86 3.70 9.58
CA ASP A 198 22.55 4.87 8.74
C ASP A 198 23.76 5.21 7.85
N ARG A 199 23.58 5.09 6.53
CA ARG A 199 24.58 5.43 5.52
C ARG A 199 24.16 6.62 4.64
N GLY A 200 23.12 7.36 5.06
CA GLY A 200 22.56 8.43 4.24
C GLY A 200 21.80 7.95 3.00
N TYR A 201 21.43 6.67 2.96
CA TYR A 201 20.57 6.10 1.93
C TYR A 201 19.16 5.95 2.46
N SER A 202 18.17 6.44 1.72
CA SER A 202 16.77 6.19 2.03
C SER A 202 15.96 5.96 0.76
N LEU A 203 14.98 5.07 0.86
CA LEU A 203 14.01 4.77 -0.18
C LEU A 203 12.61 5.12 0.31
N ASN A 204 12.00 6.10 -0.32
CA ASN A 204 10.62 6.48 -0.06
C ASN A 204 9.73 6.07 -1.24
N ARG A 205 8.55 5.54 -0.94
CA ARG A 205 7.62 4.97 -1.92
C ARG A 205 6.26 5.64 -1.79
N SER A 206 5.91 6.47 -2.76
CA SER A 206 4.61 7.13 -2.81
C SER A 206 3.77 6.55 -3.95
N ARG A 207 2.44 6.56 -3.81
CA ARG A 207 1.58 5.97 -4.82
C ARG A 207 0.32 6.77 -5.10
N ILE A 208 -0.13 6.71 -6.35
CA ILE A 208 -1.47 7.09 -6.78
C ILE A 208 -2.29 5.81 -6.87
N VAL A 209 -3.52 5.88 -6.37
CA VAL A 209 -4.46 4.75 -6.34
C VAL A 209 -5.76 5.19 -6.98
N VAL A 210 -6.26 4.42 -7.93
CA VAL A 210 -7.59 4.62 -8.53
C VAL A 210 -8.40 3.35 -8.31
N GLY A 211 -9.58 3.46 -7.73
CA GLY A 211 -10.36 2.33 -7.28
C GLY A 211 -11.84 2.36 -7.64
N LEU A 212 -12.37 1.16 -7.78
CA LEU A 212 -13.79 0.87 -7.90
C LEU A 212 -14.16 -0.14 -6.83
N ALA A 213 -15.34 0.00 -6.22
CA ALA A 213 -15.86 -0.99 -5.28
C ALA A 213 -17.38 -1.14 -5.41
N LEU A 214 -17.84 -2.34 -5.08
CA LEU A 214 -19.25 -2.66 -4.85
C LEU A 214 -19.48 -2.70 -3.33
N LEU A 215 -20.53 -2.04 -2.90
CA LEU A 215 -20.95 -1.91 -1.51
C LEU A 215 -22.19 -2.80 -1.27
N PHE A 216 -22.25 -3.47 -0.10
CA PHE A 216 -23.30 -4.41 0.28
C PHE A 216 -23.87 -4.11 1.65
#